data_5751050811335d345d2359f939e92193
#
_entry.id   5751050811335d345d2359f939e92193
#
_cell.length_a   1.000
_cell.length_b   1.000
_cell.length_c   1.000
_cell.angle_alpha   90.00
_cell.angle_beta   90.00
_cell.angle_gamma   90.00
#
_symmetry.space_group_name_H-M   'P 1'
#
loop_
_entity.id
_entity.type
_entity.pdbx_description
1 polymer ?
#
loop_
_entity_poly.entity_id
_entity_poly.type
_entity_poly.pdbx_seq_one_letter_code
_entity_poly.pdbx_strand_id
1 'polypeptide(L)'
;MSLLTLGVLTFNDDIYLQKLLESVENQNDRNFELLIINNSSTDSTRSIITKFISAKHDYKIKIFHNVENIGSFLGTRQLILKTSTSHLSIIHGDDLLKSNYVEVANSYIHLYPDFCAFNFDLEEIEGLKGFSTGNIIRSSWTNFKTINRLLVSGLNPGVMPGSIINTTKLEENFLSGDFEGLKLNGTEDIFLWQQVIRSSRKIMRVPITTYLYRRHGGQISKNYEIYGVSLGYARRVNFLTAKTGVEKLLCAAEIEYEFSTVNYDISYIKGLGHLLKYRVFSVFRFLNISIRRTARLINKII
;
A
#
# COMPACT_ATOMS: atom_id res chain seq x y z
N MET A 1 -24.29 -4.07 -13.00
CA MET A 1 -23.26 -4.85 -12.27
C MET A 1 -22.32 -3.85 -11.60
N SER A 2 -21.95 -4.08 -10.35
CA SER A 2 -20.99 -3.24 -9.65
C SER A 2 -19.61 -3.25 -10.33
N LEU A 3 -18.94 -2.10 -10.39
CA LEU A 3 -17.57 -1.97 -10.91
C LEU A 3 -16.52 -2.01 -9.80
N LEU A 4 -16.92 -1.87 -8.53
CA LEU A 4 -16.05 -1.72 -7.38
C LEU A 4 -16.19 -2.91 -6.42
N THR A 5 -15.06 -3.48 -6.01
CA THR A 5 -14.94 -4.34 -4.84
C THR A 5 -14.27 -3.58 -3.70
N LEU A 6 -14.87 -3.59 -2.52
CA LEU A 6 -14.21 -3.24 -1.26
C LEU A 6 -13.49 -4.49 -0.74
N GLY A 7 -12.17 -4.52 -0.84
CA GLY A 7 -11.34 -5.64 -0.42
C GLY A 7 -10.73 -5.41 0.95
N VAL A 8 -11.19 -6.16 1.94
CA VAL A 8 -10.70 -6.10 3.34
C VAL A 8 -9.71 -7.23 3.59
N LEU A 9 -8.46 -6.88 3.88
CA LEU A 9 -7.47 -7.82 4.43
C LEU A 9 -7.41 -7.60 5.94
N THR A 10 -7.59 -8.67 6.71
CA THR A 10 -7.62 -8.61 8.18
C THR A 10 -6.80 -9.74 8.81
N PHE A 11 -6.06 -9.42 9.88
CA PHE A 11 -5.31 -10.37 10.71
C PHE A 11 -5.23 -9.87 12.15
N ASN A 12 -5.93 -10.54 13.07
CA ASN A 12 -5.98 -10.18 14.48
C ASN A 12 -6.44 -8.72 14.71
N ASP A 13 -7.55 -8.36 14.05
CA ASP A 13 -8.11 -7.01 14.10
C ASP A 13 -9.42 -6.96 14.91
N ASP A 14 -9.67 -7.89 15.84
CA ASP A 14 -10.95 -8.00 16.56
C ASP A 14 -11.36 -6.71 17.28
N ILE A 15 -10.40 -5.91 17.70
CA ILE A 15 -10.63 -4.61 18.34
C ILE A 15 -11.24 -3.58 17.36
N TYR A 16 -10.88 -3.64 16.07
CA TYR A 16 -11.20 -2.60 15.08
C TYR A 16 -12.20 -3.04 14.02
N LEU A 17 -12.15 -4.31 13.62
CA LEU A 17 -12.87 -4.84 12.47
C LEU A 17 -14.38 -4.59 12.53
N GLN A 18 -15.00 -4.70 13.71
CA GLN A 18 -16.44 -4.44 13.84
C GLN A 18 -16.78 -3.02 13.40
N LYS A 19 -15.97 -2.02 13.76
CA LYS A 19 -16.18 -0.62 13.37
C LYS A 19 -15.96 -0.39 11.88
N LEU A 20 -14.97 -1.04 11.29
CA LEU A 20 -14.80 -1.03 9.84
C LEU A 20 -16.04 -1.59 9.14
N LEU A 21 -16.53 -2.77 9.53
CA LEU A 21 -17.70 -3.38 8.90
C LEU A 21 -18.98 -2.55 9.08
N GLU A 22 -19.16 -1.89 10.23
CA GLU A 22 -20.23 -0.89 10.44
C GLU A 22 -20.08 0.28 9.46
N SER A 23 -18.87 0.76 9.18
CA SER A 23 -18.61 1.84 8.24
C SER A 23 -18.88 1.43 6.77
N VAL A 24 -18.65 0.16 6.43
CA VAL A 24 -19.04 -0.42 5.13
C VAL A 24 -20.56 -0.52 5.01
N GLU A 25 -21.23 -0.94 6.07
CA GLU A 25 -22.70 -1.03 6.09
C GLU A 25 -23.37 0.34 5.98
N ASN A 26 -22.74 1.41 6.43
CA ASN A 26 -23.24 2.77 6.40
C ASN A 26 -22.86 3.56 5.13
N GLN A 27 -22.47 2.89 4.04
CA GLN A 27 -22.18 3.58 2.77
C GLN A 27 -23.48 4.11 2.13
N ASN A 28 -23.47 5.35 1.63
CA ASN A 28 -24.60 5.98 0.94
C ASN A 28 -24.90 5.30 -0.41
N ASP A 29 -23.84 4.91 -1.15
CA ASP A 29 -23.96 4.15 -2.40
C ASP A 29 -23.68 2.67 -2.11
N ARG A 30 -24.64 1.81 -2.47
CA ARG A 30 -24.59 0.35 -2.25
C ARG A 30 -24.08 -0.42 -3.47
N ASN A 31 -23.62 0.29 -4.52
CA ASN A 31 -23.16 -0.33 -5.75
C ASN A 31 -21.69 -0.80 -5.64
N PHE A 32 -21.45 -1.79 -4.79
CA PHE A 32 -20.16 -2.44 -4.58
C PHE A 32 -20.32 -3.93 -4.24
N GLU A 33 -19.25 -4.69 -4.34
CA GLU A 33 -19.10 -6.02 -3.73
C GLU A 33 -18.15 -5.90 -2.53
N LEU A 34 -18.38 -6.66 -1.46
CA LEU A 34 -17.45 -6.78 -0.33
C LEU A 34 -16.69 -8.09 -0.42
N LEU A 35 -15.37 -8.01 -0.37
CA LEU A 35 -14.47 -9.17 -0.31
C LEU A 35 -13.66 -9.10 0.98
N ILE A 36 -13.79 -10.10 1.86
CA ILE A 36 -13.03 -10.18 3.10
C ILE A 36 -12.07 -11.37 3.03
N ILE A 37 -10.79 -11.11 3.29
CA ILE A 37 -9.79 -12.15 3.49
C ILE A 37 -9.33 -12.10 4.94
N ASN A 38 -9.70 -13.12 5.71
CA ASN A 38 -9.16 -13.36 7.04
C ASN A 38 -7.87 -14.17 6.90
N ASN A 39 -6.75 -13.53 7.19
CA ASN A 39 -5.41 -14.08 7.01
C ASN A 39 -4.99 -14.98 8.18
N SER A 40 -5.85 -15.95 8.56
CA SER A 40 -5.63 -16.88 9.66
C SER A 40 -5.56 -16.22 11.05
N SER A 41 -6.52 -15.31 11.34
CA SER A 41 -6.61 -14.70 12.68
C SER A 41 -6.88 -15.73 13.77
N THR A 42 -6.26 -15.52 14.93
CA THR A 42 -6.35 -16.38 16.12
C THR A 42 -7.18 -15.77 17.26
N ASP A 43 -7.57 -14.51 17.10
CA ASP A 43 -8.43 -13.73 17.99
C ASP A 43 -9.92 -13.87 17.62
N SER A 44 -10.77 -12.95 18.07
CA SER A 44 -12.20 -12.92 17.77
C SER A 44 -12.56 -12.42 16.36
N THR A 45 -11.59 -12.06 15.50
CA THR A 45 -11.80 -11.57 14.14
C THR A 45 -12.75 -12.47 13.34
N ARG A 46 -12.55 -13.80 13.37
CA ARG A 46 -13.39 -14.74 12.62
C ARG A 46 -14.85 -14.72 13.09
N SER A 47 -15.09 -14.62 14.39
CA SER A 47 -16.46 -14.59 14.94
C SER A 47 -17.17 -13.29 14.59
N ILE A 48 -16.45 -12.16 14.55
CA ILE A 48 -16.97 -10.87 14.10
C ILE A 48 -17.43 -10.95 12.62
N ILE A 49 -16.59 -11.51 11.75
CA ILE A 49 -16.95 -11.74 10.34
C ILE A 49 -18.20 -12.62 10.23
N THR A 50 -18.24 -13.75 10.95
CA THR A 50 -19.37 -14.69 10.92
C THR A 50 -20.66 -14.00 11.35
N LYS A 51 -20.62 -13.22 12.43
CA LYS A 51 -21.77 -12.44 12.90
C LYS A 51 -22.23 -11.42 11.88
N PHE A 52 -21.30 -10.68 11.24
CA PHE A 52 -21.63 -9.69 10.25
C PHE A 52 -22.36 -10.30 9.06
N ILE A 53 -21.84 -11.39 8.48
CA ILE A 53 -22.46 -12.02 7.31
C ILE A 53 -23.79 -12.74 7.58
N SER A 54 -24.10 -13.03 8.86
CA SER A 54 -25.38 -13.61 9.23
C SER A 54 -26.55 -12.61 9.11
N ALA A 55 -26.25 -11.31 9.00
CA ALA A 55 -27.24 -10.28 8.72
C ALA A 55 -27.61 -10.25 7.23
N LYS A 56 -28.74 -9.61 6.92
CA LYS A 56 -29.15 -9.39 5.51
C LYS A 56 -28.43 -8.17 4.96
N HIS A 57 -27.77 -8.34 3.81
CA HIS A 57 -27.10 -7.28 3.07
C HIS A 57 -27.70 -7.13 1.68
N ASP A 58 -27.70 -5.92 1.12
CA ASP A 58 -28.19 -5.59 -0.22
C ASP A 58 -27.06 -5.54 -1.27
N TYR A 59 -25.85 -5.98 -0.90
CA TYR A 59 -24.69 -6.14 -1.76
C TYR A 59 -24.08 -7.53 -1.59
N LYS A 60 -23.28 -7.93 -2.58
CA LYS A 60 -22.65 -9.25 -2.58
C LYS A 60 -21.45 -9.30 -1.65
N ILE A 61 -21.34 -10.36 -0.86
CA ILE A 61 -20.23 -10.59 0.05
C ILE A 61 -19.52 -11.90 -0.34
N LYS A 62 -18.20 -11.85 -0.39
CA LYS A 62 -17.32 -13.02 -0.52
C LYS A 62 -16.34 -13.05 0.66
N ILE A 63 -16.08 -14.23 1.19
CA ILE A 63 -15.17 -14.40 2.31
C ILE A 63 -14.23 -15.56 2.03
N PHE A 64 -12.96 -15.33 2.37
CA PHE A 64 -11.94 -16.36 2.39
C PHE A 64 -11.24 -16.38 3.74
N HIS A 65 -11.01 -17.57 4.26
CA HIS A 65 -10.22 -17.81 5.47
C HIS A 65 -8.97 -18.56 5.07
N ASN A 66 -7.81 -17.95 5.22
CA ASN A 66 -6.55 -18.64 4.99
C ASN A 66 -6.28 -19.65 6.10
N VAL A 67 -5.63 -20.76 5.75
CA VAL A 67 -5.24 -21.79 6.70
C VAL A 67 -4.09 -21.30 7.58
N GLU A 68 -3.20 -20.49 7.01
CA GLU A 68 -2.06 -19.87 7.68
C GLU A 68 -1.95 -18.39 7.32
N ASN A 69 -1.22 -17.61 8.11
CA ASN A 69 -0.93 -16.23 7.81
C ASN A 69 0.13 -16.13 6.69
N ILE A 70 -0.31 -15.80 5.50
CA ILE A 70 0.55 -15.67 4.30
C ILE A 70 1.23 -14.29 4.19
N GLY A 71 1.07 -13.41 5.18
CA GLY A 71 1.59 -12.06 5.19
C GLY A 71 0.73 -11.04 4.41
N SER A 72 1.07 -9.75 4.59
CA SER A 72 0.28 -8.66 4.00
C SER A 72 0.38 -8.61 2.49
N PHE A 73 1.56 -8.89 1.91
CA PHE A 73 1.76 -8.87 0.46
C PHE A 73 0.92 -9.94 -0.27
N LEU A 74 1.07 -11.20 0.13
CA LEU A 74 0.32 -12.29 -0.50
C LEU A 74 -1.18 -12.17 -0.23
N GLY A 75 -1.56 -11.68 0.96
CA GLY A 75 -2.96 -11.37 1.29
C GLY A 75 -3.54 -10.28 0.37
N THR A 76 -2.81 -9.20 0.14
CA THR A 76 -3.22 -8.14 -0.79
C THR A 76 -3.28 -8.64 -2.24
N ARG A 77 -2.32 -9.44 -2.66
CA ARG A 77 -2.37 -10.11 -3.97
C ARG A 77 -3.58 -11.04 -4.08
N GLN A 78 -3.92 -11.75 -3.03
CA GLN A 78 -5.11 -12.61 -2.99
C GLN A 78 -6.40 -11.78 -3.14
N LEU A 79 -6.49 -10.58 -2.55
CA LEU A 79 -7.60 -9.65 -2.81
C LEU A 79 -7.71 -9.33 -4.31
N ILE A 80 -6.60 -9.00 -4.97
CA ILE A 80 -6.57 -8.70 -6.41
C ILE A 80 -7.08 -9.90 -7.22
N LEU A 81 -6.57 -11.10 -6.95
CA LEU A 81 -6.92 -12.32 -7.68
C LEU A 81 -8.36 -12.81 -7.45
N LYS A 82 -8.94 -12.50 -6.29
CA LYS A 82 -10.31 -12.90 -5.91
C LYS A 82 -11.36 -11.85 -6.25
N THR A 83 -10.95 -10.66 -6.66
CA THR A 83 -11.84 -9.58 -7.11
C THR A 83 -12.59 -10.01 -8.37
N SER A 84 -13.92 -9.82 -8.38
CA SER A 84 -14.80 -10.16 -9.51
C SER A 84 -15.23 -8.94 -10.34
N THR A 85 -14.99 -7.74 -9.81
CA THR A 85 -15.28 -6.47 -10.48
C THR A 85 -14.02 -5.95 -11.18
N SER A 86 -14.15 -4.88 -11.97
CA SER A 86 -12.99 -4.29 -12.66
C SER A 86 -12.07 -3.48 -11.73
N HIS A 87 -12.58 -3.02 -10.60
CA HIS A 87 -11.84 -2.16 -9.67
C HIS A 87 -11.87 -2.73 -8.25
N LEU A 88 -10.72 -2.63 -7.57
CA LEU A 88 -10.53 -3.03 -6.18
C LEU A 88 -10.09 -1.83 -5.36
N SER A 89 -10.78 -1.57 -4.26
CA SER A 89 -10.29 -0.73 -3.18
C SER A 89 -9.66 -1.61 -2.10
N ILE A 90 -8.43 -1.33 -1.71
CA ILE A 90 -7.73 -2.07 -0.65
C ILE A 90 -7.98 -1.38 0.69
N ILE A 91 -8.57 -2.13 1.62
CA ILE A 91 -8.97 -1.64 2.95
C ILE A 91 -8.30 -2.50 4.01
N HIS A 92 -7.71 -1.87 5.01
CA HIS A 92 -7.12 -2.56 6.14
C HIS A 92 -8.16 -2.74 7.27
N GLY A 93 -8.04 -3.83 8.03
CA GLY A 93 -9.01 -4.23 9.06
C GLY A 93 -9.14 -3.25 10.23
N ASP A 94 -8.16 -2.37 10.42
CA ASP A 94 -8.04 -1.39 11.50
C ASP A 94 -8.54 0.02 11.14
N ASP A 95 -8.89 0.29 9.87
CA ASP A 95 -9.29 1.59 9.34
C ASP A 95 -10.83 1.79 9.32
N LEU A 96 -11.30 2.95 8.80
CA LEU A 96 -12.71 3.25 8.61
C LEU A 96 -12.96 3.96 7.26
N LEU A 97 -14.21 3.90 6.80
CA LEU A 97 -14.67 4.63 5.62
C LEU A 97 -15.66 5.73 6.04
N LYS A 98 -15.61 6.91 5.39
CA LYS A 98 -16.72 7.86 5.46
C LYS A 98 -17.90 7.33 4.65
N SER A 99 -19.12 7.72 5.00
CA SER A 99 -20.34 7.22 4.36
C SER A 99 -20.45 7.49 2.85
N ASN A 100 -19.71 8.46 2.34
CA ASN A 100 -19.65 8.81 0.92
C ASN A 100 -18.46 8.18 0.16
N TYR A 101 -17.74 7.24 0.76
CA TYR A 101 -16.53 6.65 0.13
C TYR A 101 -16.88 5.97 -1.20
N VAL A 102 -17.88 5.08 -1.21
CA VAL A 102 -18.30 4.33 -2.41
C VAL A 102 -18.86 5.25 -3.48
N GLU A 103 -19.67 6.23 -3.10
CA GLU A 103 -20.24 7.23 -4.02
C GLU A 103 -19.14 7.99 -4.77
N VAL A 104 -18.14 8.51 -4.04
CA VAL A 104 -17.00 9.22 -4.63
C VAL A 104 -16.18 8.28 -5.49
N ALA A 105 -15.90 7.06 -5.02
CA ALA A 105 -15.16 6.04 -5.75
C ALA A 105 -15.80 5.73 -7.10
N ASN A 106 -17.09 5.41 -7.10
CA ASN A 106 -17.86 5.09 -8.31
C ASN A 106 -17.90 6.27 -9.29
N SER A 107 -18.05 7.50 -8.77
CA SER A 107 -18.04 8.71 -9.60
C SER A 107 -16.70 8.85 -10.38
N TYR A 108 -15.55 8.64 -9.71
CA TYR A 108 -14.25 8.69 -10.38
C TYR A 108 -14.03 7.54 -11.36
N ILE A 109 -14.47 6.33 -11.04
CA ILE A 109 -14.43 5.18 -11.96
C ILE A 109 -15.19 5.47 -13.24
N HIS A 110 -16.38 6.05 -13.15
CA HIS A 110 -17.22 6.39 -14.32
C HIS A 110 -16.65 7.56 -15.13
N LEU A 111 -16.20 8.62 -14.46
CA LEU A 111 -15.66 9.81 -15.14
C LEU A 111 -14.31 9.53 -15.84
N TYR A 112 -13.52 8.59 -15.31
CA TYR A 112 -12.17 8.31 -15.79
C TYR A 112 -11.91 6.82 -16.02
N PRO A 113 -12.68 6.14 -16.91
CA PRO A 113 -12.62 4.68 -17.10
C PRO A 113 -11.27 4.17 -17.61
N ASP A 114 -10.48 5.06 -18.22
CA ASP A 114 -9.15 4.74 -18.73
C ASP A 114 -8.04 4.73 -17.67
N PHE A 115 -8.30 5.26 -16.45
CA PHE A 115 -7.30 5.30 -15.41
C PHE A 115 -7.06 3.92 -14.79
N CYS A 116 -5.81 3.63 -14.46
CA CYS A 116 -5.40 2.38 -13.84
C CYS A 116 -5.55 2.43 -12.32
N ALA A 117 -5.39 3.59 -11.72
CA ALA A 117 -5.53 3.75 -10.29
C ALA A 117 -5.91 5.17 -9.87
N PHE A 118 -6.61 5.24 -8.74
CA PHE A 118 -6.93 6.46 -8.01
C PHE A 118 -6.35 6.36 -6.62
N ASN A 119 -5.62 7.39 -6.19
CA ASN A 119 -5.04 7.48 -4.86
C ASN A 119 -5.65 8.67 -4.12
N PHE A 120 -6.47 8.38 -3.13
CA PHE A 120 -7.17 9.38 -2.33
C PHE A 120 -6.28 9.93 -1.23
N ASP A 121 -6.53 11.17 -0.81
CA ASP A 121 -5.97 11.69 0.42
C ASP A 121 -6.67 11.00 1.61
N LEU A 122 -5.94 10.74 2.69
CA LEU A 122 -6.48 10.08 3.89
C LEU A 122 -6.59 11.08 5.03
N GLU A 123 -7.62 10.92 5.85
CA GLU A 123 -7.71 11.61 7.13
C GLU A 123 -7.18 10.68 8.23
N GLU A 124 -6.28 11.18 9.05
CA GLU A 124 -5.73 10.43 10.16
C GLU A 124 -6.70 10.43 11.36
N ILE A 125 -6.94 9.26 11.92
CA ILE A 125 -7.76 9.07 13.11
C ILE A 125 -6.99 8.30 14.18
N GLU A 126 -7.42 8.42 15.45
CA GLU A 126 -6.87 7.70 16.57
C GLU A 126 -7.96 7.13 17.50
N GLY A 127 -7.55 6.20 18.36
CA GLY A 127 -8.44 5.54 19.31
C GLY A 127 -9.50 4.64 18.68
N LEU A 128 -10.22 3.87 19.48
CA LEU A 128 -11.23 2.91 19.03
C LEU A 128 -12.40 3.56 18.31
N LYS A 129 -12.82 4.74 18.77
CA LYS A 129 -13.94 5.50 18.18
C LYS A 129 -13.56 6.22 16.88
N GLY A 130 -12.27 6.31 16.53
CA GLY A 130 -11.81 6.96 15.33
C GLY A 130 -11.93 8.49 15.40
N PHE A 131 -11.42 9.10 16.46
CA PHE A 131 -11.36 10.54 16.55
C PHE A 131 -10.38 11.12 15.54
N SER A 132 -10.80 12.13 14.76
CA SER A 132 -9.92 12.84 13.83
C SER A 132 -8.78 13.54 14.59
N THR A 133 -7.56 13.36 14.08
CA THR A 133 -6.37 14.10 14.58
C THR A 133 -6.23 15.46 13.90
N GLY A 134 -7.03 15.75 12.88
CA GLY A 134 -6.89 16.92 12.02
C GLY A 134 -5.80 16.79 10.95
N ASN A 135 -5.02 15.72 10.97
CA ASN A 135 -3.97 15.48 9.98
C ASN A 135 -4.53 14.87 8.70
N ILE A 136 -4.04 15.37 7.57
CA ILE A 136 -4.34 14.82 6.23
C ILE A 136 -3.06 14.25 5.64
N ILE A 137 -3.08 12.95 5.37
CA ILE A 137 -2.02 12.25 4.66
C ILE A 137 -2.28 12.42 3.17
N ARG A 138 -1.39 13.14 2.49
CA ARG A 138 -1.53 13.44 1.06
C ARG A 138 -0.64 12.55 0.24
N SER A 139 -1.20 12.01 -0.82
CA SER A 139 -0.43 11.32 -1.85
C SER A 139 0.53 12.28 -2.56
N SER A 140 1.76 11.84 -2.81
CA SER A 140 2.75 12.59 -3.59
C SER A 140 2.56 12.44 -5.11
N TRP A 141 1.42 11.94 -5.56
CA TRP A 141 1.12 11.74 -6.97
C TRP A 141 0.90 13.08 -7.69
N THR A 142 1.93 13.55 -8.37
CA THR A 142 1.86 14.78 -9.17
C THR A 142 1.83 14.48 -10.67
N ASN A 143 2.74 13.63 -11.13
CA ASN A 143 2.79 13.16 -12.52
C ASN A 143 3.53 11.82 -12.58
N PHE A 144 3.26 11.04 -13.61
CA PHE A 144 3.83 9.70 -13.82
C PHE A 144 5.37 9.66 -13.69
N LYS A 145 6.08 10.61 -14.28
CA LYS A 145 7.55 10.64 -14.29
C LYS A 145 8.12 10.81 -12.87
N THR A 146 7.51 11.67 -12.06
CA THR A 146 7.90 11.88 -10.66
C THR A 146 7.62 10.65 -9.82
N ILE A 147 6.41 10.07 -9.96
CA ILE A 147 6.00 8.87 -9.23
C ILE A 147 6.94 7.69 -9.55
N ASN A 148 7.22 7.45 -10.82
CA ASN A 148 8.14 6.38 -11.21
C ASN A 148 9.54 6.59 -10.63
N ARG A 149 10.05 7.82 -10.61
CA ARG A 149 11.35 8.13 -9.97
C ARG A 149 11.35 7.86 -8.48
N LEU A 150 10.28 8.23 -7.77
CA LEU A 150 10.14 7.99 -6.34
C LEU A 150 10.13 6.49 -6.04
N LEU A 151 9.34 5.71 -6.77
CA LEU A 151 9.27 4.25 -6.58
C LEU A 151 10.60 3.56 -6.87
N VAL A 152 11.26 3.94 -7.94
CA VAL A 152 12.58 3.40 -8.28
C VAL A 152 13.63 3.77 -7.23
N SER A 153 13.49 4.94 -6.59
CA SER A 153 14.32 5.35 -5.46
C SER A 153 13.91 4.70 -4.12
N GLY A 154 12.99 3.73 -4.12
CA GLY A 154 12.50 3.08 -2.89
C GLY A 154 11.67 4.01 -2.01
N LEU A 155 11.14 5.11 -2.55
CA LEU A 155 10.22 6.01 -1.86
C LEU A 155 8.79 5.64 -2.24
N ASN A 156 7.94 5.50 -1.24
CA ASN A 156 6.52 5.32 -1.47
C ASN A 156 5.87 6.65 -1.86
N PRO A 157 5.37 6.80 -3.10
CA PRO A 157 4.77 8.06 -3.56
C PRO A 157 3.29 8.19 -3.18
N GLY A 158 2.69 7.12 -2.70
CA GLY A 158 1.26 7.06 -2.41
C GLY A 158 0.95 6.16 -1.23
N VAL A 159 -0.24 6.29 -0.71
CA VAL A 159 -0.76 5.41 0.33
C VAL A 159 -1.53 4.26 -0.32
N MET A 160 -1.39 3.04 0.21
CA MET A 160 -2.13 1.89 -0.31
C MET A 160 -3.56 1.83 0.25
N PRO A 161 -3.79 2.06 1.55
CA PRO A 161 -5.14 2.02 2.10
C PRO A 161 -6.09 3.00 1.41
N GLY A 162 -7.28 2.53 1.06
CA GLY A 162 -8.29 3.33 0.38
C GLY A 162 -8.01 3.66 -1.08
N SER A 163 -6.90 3.19 -1.65
CA SER A 163 -6.62 3.36 -3.08
C SER A 163 -7.47 2.42 -3.92
N ILE A 164 -7.84 2.86 -5.11
CA ILE A 164 -8.59 2.06 -6.07
C ILE A 164 -7.69 1.68 -7.23
N ILE A 165 -7.64 0.40 -7.54
CA ILE A 165 -6.84 -0.18 -8.62
C ILE A 165 -7.77 -0.83 -9.64
N ASN A 166 -7.59 -0.53 -10.91
CA ASN A 166 -8.23 -1.28 -12.00
C ASN A 166 -7.46 -2.58 -12.22
N THR A 167 -8.02 -3.68 -11.69
CA THR A 167 -7.37 -4.99 -11.70
C THR A 167 -7.27 -5.59 -13.10
N THR A 168 -8.13 -5.18 -14.03
CA THR A 168 -8.13 -5.66 -15.42
C THR A 168 -6.98 -5.08 -16.24
N LYS A 169 -6.31 -4.04 -15.73
CA LYS A 169 -5.17 -3.39 -16.38
C LYS A 169 -3.81 -3.83 -15.84
N LEU A 170 -3.78 -4.70 -14.83
CA LEU A 170 -2.52 -5.20 -14.27
C LEU A 170 -1.83 -6.16 -15.22
N GLU A 171 -0.49 -6.13 -15.22
CA GLU A 171 0.30 -7.05 -16.08
C GLU A 171 0.10 -8.51 -15.70
N GLU A 172 -0.01 -9.39 -16.71
CA GLU A 172 -0.15 -10.84 -16.56
C GLU A 172 0.94 -11.44 -15.65
N ASN A 173 2.17 -10.99 -15.81
CA ASN A 173 3.31 -11.46 -15.00
C ASN A 173 3.14 -11.20 -13.50
N PHE A 174 2.42 -10.14 -13.11
CA PHE A 174 2.09 -9.89 -11.71
C PHE A 174 0.98 -10.82 -11.23
N LEU A 175 -0.01 -11.10 -12.09
CA LEU A 175 -1.15 -11.95 -11.74
C LEU A 175 -0.76 -13.42 -11.65
N SER A 176 0.08 -13.91 -12.58
CA SER A 176 0.49 -15.32 -12.69
C SER A 176 1.82 -15.65 -12.02
N GLY A 177 2.63 -14.63 -11.63
CA GLY A 177 3.96 -14.82 -11.05
C GLY A 177 3.94 -15.60 -9.73
N ASP A 178 4.98 -16.41 -9.53
CA ASP A 178 5.27 -17.03 -8.23
C ASP A 178 5.98 -16.01 -7.33
N PHE A 179 5.33 -15.66 -6.24
CA PHE A 179 5.83 -14.74 -5.24
C PHE A 179 5.96 -15.39 -3.86
N GLU A 180 5.83 -16.70 -3.78
CA GLU A 180 6.08 -17.44 -2.55
C GLU A 180 7.52 -17.21 -2.07
N GLY A 181 7.67 -16.96 -0.79
CA GLY A 181 8.97 -16.63 -0.20
C GLY A 181 9.38 -15.16 -0.25
N LEU A 182 8.64 -14.26 -0.93
CA LEU A 182 8.87 -12.82 -0.83
C LEU A 182 8.39 -12.27 0.52
N LYS A 183 9.33 -11.72 1.29
CA LYS A 183 9.06 -11.12 2.60
C LYS A 183 8.78 -9.62 2.46
N LEU A 184 7.63 -9.26 1.92
CA LEU A 184 7.21 -7.87 1.67
C LEU A 184 6.19 -7.34 2.69
N ASN A 185 6.22 -7.84 3.92
CA ASN A 185 5.27 -7.43 4.95
C ASN A 185 5.46 -5.97 5.38
N GLY A 186 4.42 -5.15 5.18
CA GLY A 186 4.43 -3.72 5.50
C GLY A 186 5.08 -2.81 4.46
N THR A 187 5.60 -3.36 3.35
CA THR A 187 6.17 -2.60 2.22
C THR A 187 5.65 -3.07 0.86
N GLU A 188 4.61 -3.88 0.88
CA GLU A 188 3.91 -4.38 -0.29
C GLU A 188 3.39 -3.28 -1.20
N ASP A 189 3.07 -2.13 -0.64
CA ASP A 189 2.59 -0.95 -1.34
C ASP A 189 3.61 -0.41 -2.36
N ILE A 190 4.89 -0.38 -2.02
CA ILE A 190 5.96 0.05 -2.94
C ILE A 190 5.99 -0.85 -4.17
N PHE A 191 5.93 -2.16 -3.96
CA PHE A 191 5.95 -3.13 -5.05
C PHE A 191 4.66 -3.08 -5.89
N LEU A 192 3.50 -3.01 -5.25
CA LEU A 192 2.21 -2.93 -5.93
C LEU A 192 2.09 -1.66 -6.77
N TRP A 193 2.50 -0.50 -6.25
CA TRP A 193 2.52 0.74 -7.02
C TRP A 193 3.40 0.66 -8.24
N GLN A 194 4.54 -0.04 -8.14
CA GLN A 194 5.35 -0.27 -9.33
C GLN A 194 4.63 -1.11 -10.39
N GLN A 195 3.92 -2.16 -10.00
CA GLN A 195 3.14 -2.96 -10.95
C GLN A 195 2.03 -2.13 -11.60
N VAL A 196 1.29 -1.35 -10.82
CA VAL A 196 0.26 -0.43 -11.32
C VAL A 196 0.82 0.57 -12.32
N ILE A 197 1.96 1.21 -12.01
CA ILE A 197 2.58 2.22 -12.87
C ILE A 197 3.15 1.60 -14.15
N ARG A 198 3.64 0.37 -14.10
CA ARG A 198 4.10 -0.35 -15.30
C ARG A 198 2.96 -0.75 -16.21
N SER A 199 1.82 -1.09 -15.63
CA SER A 199 0.63 -1.48 -16.37
C SER A 199 0.00 -0.30 -17.12
N SER A 200 0.02 0.90 -16.53
CA SER A 200 -0.54 2.09 -17.16
C SER A 200 0.07 3.37 -16.60
N ARG A 201 0.23 4.37 -17.49
CA ARG A 201 0.63 5.73 -17.09
C ARG A 201 -0.54 6.60 -16.61
N LYS A 202 -1.77 6.11 -16.71
CA LYS A 202 -2.99 6.82 -16.30
C LYS A 202 -3.32 6.49 -14.85
N ILE A 203 -2.76 7.25 -13.95
CA ILE A 203 -2.97 7.21 -12.50
C ILE A 203 -3.33 8.60 -12.01
N MET A 204 -4.19 8.71 -10.99
CA MET A 204 -4.71 10.00 -10.52
C MET A 204 -4.64 10.11 -9.00
N ARG A 205 -4.15 11.24 -8.50
CA ARG A 205 -4.42 11.66 -7.12
C ARG A 205 -5.78 12.32 -7.04
N VAL A 206 -6.56 11.93 -6.06
CA VAL A 206 -7.87 12.50 -5.74
C VAL A 206 -7.76 13.23 -4.40
N PRO A 207 -7.80 14.57 -4.39
CA PRO A 207 -7.62 15.37 -3.17
C PRO A 207 -8.90 15.42 -2.32
N ILE A 208 -9.49 14.25 -2.08
CA ILE A 208 -10.72 14.08 -1.28
C ILE A 208 -10.42 13.05 -0.20
N THR A 209 -10.77 13.36 1.04
CA THR A 209 -10.59 12.49 2.19
C THR A 209 -11.88 11.74 2.49
N THR A 210 -12.00 10.54 1.99
CA THR A 210 -13.12 9.63 2.25
C THR A 210 -12.71 8.38 3.02
N TYR A 211 -11.42 8.20 3.22
CA TYR A 211 -10.81 7.11 3.97
C TYR A 211 -10.19 7.63 5.27
N LEU A 212 -10.44 6.94 6.36
CA LEU A 212 -10.00 7.28 7.70
C LEU A 212 -8.92 6.30 8.15
N TYR A 213 -7.67 6.74 8.09
CA TYR A 213 -6.48 5.95 8.41
C TYR A 213 -6.19 5.99 9.92
N ARG A 214 -6.26 4.83 10.57
CA ARG A 214 -6.07 4.75 12.03
C ARG A 214 -4.61 4.67 12.42
N ARG A 215 -4.25 5.45 13.44
CA ARG A 215 -2.95 5.37 14.11
C ARG A 215 -3.06 4.62 15.44
N HIS A 216 -2.28 3.55 15.57
CA HIS A 216 -2.16 2.80 16.82
C HIS A 216 -0.77 2.14 16.96
N GLY A 217 -0.47 1.57 18.15
CA GLY A 217 0.85 1.02 18.45
C GLY A 217 1.19 -0.30 17.73
N GLY A 218 0.18 -1.07 17.33
CA GLY A 218 0.34 -2.40 16.72
C GLY A 218 0.58 -2.39 15.20
N GLN A 219 0.70 -1.21 14.56
CA GLN A 219 0.91 -1.14 13.11
C GLN A 219 2.27 -1.70 12.69
N ILE A 220 2.29 -2.52 11.64
CA ILE A 220 3.52 -3.12 11.08
C ILE A 220 4.54 -2.03 10.70
N SER A 221 4.09 -0.89 10.18
CA SER A 221 4.96 0.23 9.80
C SER A 221 5.73 0.86 10.97
N LYS A 222 5.35 0.56 12.23
CA LYS A 222 6.08 0.97 13.44
C LYS A 222 7.10 -0.07 13.91
N ASN A 223 7.04 -1.29 13.40
CA ASN A 223 8.04 -2.31 13.69
C ASN A 223 9.21 -2.19 12.70
N TYR A 224 10.23 -1.46 13.12
CA TYR A 224 11.38 -1.13 12.27
C TYR A 224 12.18 -2.36 11.80
N GLU A 225 12.20 -3.46 12.55
CA GLU A 225 12.89 -4.68 12.16
C GLU A 225 12.17 -5.35 10.98
N ILE A 226 10.87 -5.57 11.10
CA ILE A 226 10.06 -6.18 10.03
C ILE A 226 10.04 -5.26 8.80
N TYR A 227 9.80 -3.97 9.01
CA TYR A 227 9.71 -2.98 7.94
C TYR A 227 11.02 -2.85 7.17
N GLY A 228 12.17 -2.79 7.86
CA GLY A 228 13.49 -2.67 7.23
C GLY A 228 13.84 -3.87 6.36
N VAL A 229 13.61 -5.09 6.85
CA VAL A 229 13.82 -6.32 6.06
C VAL A 229 12.91 -6.34 4.83
N SER A 230 11.64 -6.03 4.98
CA SER A 230 10.67 -5.99 3.87
C SER A 230 11.05 -4.93 2.83
N LEU A 231 11.50 -3.76 3.25
CA LEU A 231 11.96 -2.70 2.35
C LEU A 231 13.13 -3.15 1.48
N GLY A 232 14.10 -3.88 2.07
CA GLY A 232 15.21 -4.47 1.33
C GLY A 232 14.74 -5.46 0.27
N TYR A 233 13.76 -6.31 0.58
CA TYR A 233 13.16 -7.22 -0.39
C TYR A 233 12.41 -6.47 -1.50
N ALA A 234 11.58 -5.49 -1.17
CA ALA A 234 10.86 -4.69 -2.15
C ALA A 234 11.81 -4.03 -3.16
N ARG A 235 12.93 -3.49 -2.69
CA ARG A 235 13.97 -2.88 -3.55
C ARG A 235 14.66 -3.89 -4.46
N ARG A 236 14.96 -5.09 -3.96
CA ARG A 236 15.54 -6.18 -4.78
C ARG A 236 14.58 -6.63 -5.88
N VAL A 237 13.31 -6.82 -5.54
CA VAL A 237 12.30 -7.17 -6.53
C VAL A 237 12.17 -6.08 -7.58
N ASN A 238 12.23 -4.82 -7.19
CA ASN A 238 12.22 -3.69 -8.09
C ASN A 238 13.42 -3.71 -9.07
N PHE A 239 14.61 -4.04 -8.58
CA PHE A 239 15.79 -4.20 -9.42
C PHE A 239 15.61 -5.33 -10.44
N LEU A 240 15.13 -6.49 -10.00
CA LEU A 240 14.94 -7.66 -10.87
C LEU A 240 13.88 -7.42 -11.94
N THR A 241 12.86 -6.63 -11.62
CA THR A 241 11.75 -6.33 -12.52
C THR A 241 11.92 -5.03 -13.31
N ALA A 242 13.02 -4.28 -13.10
CA ALA A 242 13.30 -3.02 -13.81
C ALA A 242 13.48 -3.26 -15.32
N LYS A 243 12.79 -2.44 -16.14
CA LYS A 243 12.75 -2.57 -17.62
C LYS A 243 13.90 -1.86 -18.30
N THR A 244 14.47 -0.82 -17.68
CA THR A 244 15.54 0.00 -18.29
C THR A 244 16.85 -0.07 -17.51
N GLY A 245 17.98 0.17 -18.18
CA GLY A 245 19.29 0.24 -17.54
C GLY A 245 19.36 1.34 -16.46
N VAL A 246 18.67 2.46 -16.64
CA VAL A 246 18.61 3.54 -15.65
C VAL A 246 17.83 3.11 -14.42
N GLU A 247 16.68 2.44 -14.60
CA GLU A 247 15.92 1.89 -13.47
C GLU A 247 16.74 0.85 -12.68
N LYS A 248 17.44 -0.06 -13.38
CA LYS A 248 18.31 -1.04 -12.75
C LYS A 248 19.43 -0.38 -11.93
N LEU A 249 20.05 0.66 -12.46
CA LEU A 249 21.11 1.41 -11.74
C LEU A 249 20.55 2.09 -10.48
N LEU A 250 19.36 2.70 -10.57
CA LEU A 250 18.74 3.35 -9.42
C LEU A 250 18.36 2.34 -8.34
N CYS A 251 17.76 1.21 -8.72
CA CYS A 251 17.41 0.13 -7.78
C CYS A 251 18.66 -0.49 -7.14
N ALA A 252 19.72 -0.74 -7.92
CA ALA A 252 20.99 -1.25 -7.39
C ALA A 252 21.62 -0.30 -6.36
N ALA A 253 21.57 1.00 -6.67
CA ALA A 253 22.08 2.03 -5.78
C ALA A 253 21.33 2.06 -4.43
N GLU A 254 20.01 1.84 -4.40
CA GLU A 254 19.22 1.76 -3.16
C GLU A 254 19.51 0.47 -2.36
N ILE A 255 19.69 -0.66 -3.05
CA ILE A 255 20.03 -1.94 -2.42
C ILE A 255 21.40 -1.82 -1.70
N GLU A 256 22.42 -1.24 -2.36
CA GLU A 256 23.72 -1.05 -1.76
C GLU A 256 23.70 -0.10 -0.56
N TYR A 257 22.87 0.96 -0.62
CA TYR A 257 22.69 1.86 0.52
C TYR A 257 22.17 1.13 1.75
N GLU A 258 21.21 0.23 1.59
CA GLU A 258 20.71 -0.59 2.71
C GLU A 258 21.77 -1.50 3.29
N PHE A 259 22.52 -2.22 2.45
CA PHE A 259 23.61 -3.04 2.93
C PHE A 259 24.64 -2.24 3.72
N SER A 260 24.90 -1.00 3.32
CA SER A 260 25.84 -0.12 4.02
C SER A 260 25.29 0.49 5.31
N THR A 261 23.96 0.57 5.47
CA THR A 261 23.31 1.17 6.64
C THR A 261 22.85 0.16 7.70
N VAL A 262 22.53 -1.06 7.28
CA VAL A 262 22.08 -2.15 8.17
C VAL A 262 23.29 -2.85 8.82
N ASN A 263 24.47 -2.84 8.20
CA ASN A 263 25.70 -3.38 8.75
C ASN A 263 26.52 -2.34 9.51
N TYR A 264 25.94 -1.72 10.55
CA TYR A 264 26.62 -1.00 11.63
C TYR A 264 27.48 0.22 11.28
N ASP A 265 27.29 1.31 12.03
CA ASP A 265 28.26 2.38 12.37
C ASP A 265 29.29 2.79 11.30
N ILE A 266 28.98 2.50 10.05
CA ILE A 266 29.78 3.01 8.95
C ILE A 266 29.48 4.49 8.87
N SER A 267 30.43 5.31 9.35
CA SER A 267 30.37 6.73 9.17
C SER A 267 30.05 7.05 7.70
N TYR A 268 29.30 8.09 7.45
CA TYR A 268 28.94 8.60 6.13
C TYR A 268 30.12 8.56 5.13
N ILE A 269 31.34 8.86 5.61
CA ILE A 269 32.60 8.86 4.83
C ILE A 269 33.02 7.45 4.39
N LYS A 270 32.83 6.42 5.22
CA LYS A 270 33.14 5.02 4.86
C LYS A 270 32.13 4.49 3.86
N GLY A 271 30.84 4.83 4.02
CA GLY A 271 29.81 4.53 3.04
C GLY A 271 30.12 5.14 1.67
N LEU A 272 30.57 6.39 1.65
CA LEU A 272 30.98 7.08 0.42
C LEU A 272 32.20 6.38 -0.25
N GLY A 273 33.19 5.97 0.54
CA GLY A 273 34.38 5.24 0.04
C GLY A 273 33.99 3.88 -0.57
N HIS A 274 33.04 3.19 0.03
CA HIS A 274 32.56 1.89 -0.47
C HIS A 274 31.81 2.04 -1.80
N LEU A 275 31.04 3.08 -1.93
CA LEU A 275 30.29 3.42 -3.12
C LEU A 275 31.18 3.87 -4.28
N LEU A 276 32.24 4.63 -4.03
CA LEU A 276 33.25 5.01 -5.02
C LEU A 276 34.02 3.80 -5.57
N LYS A 277 34.23 2.77 -4.74
CA LYS A 277 34.91 1.54 -5.11
C LYS A 277 34.20 0.71 -6.18
N TYR A 278 32.87 0.76 -6.19
CA TYR A 278 32.04 -0.04 -7.12
C TYR A 278 31.67 0.65 -8.43
N ARG A 279 32.15 1.88 -8.70
CA ARG A 279 31.90 2.64 -9.94
C ARG A 279 30.42 2.78 -10.35
N VAL A 280 29.47 2.49 -9.46
CA VAL A 280 28.03 2.50 -9.73
C VAL A 280 27.39 3.83 -9.34
N PHE A 281 28.23 4.82 -9.00
CA PHE A 281 27.76 6.11 -8.54
C PHE A 281 27.27 7.01 -9.65
N SER A 282 25.97 7.22 -9.69
CA SER A 282 25.47 8.43 -10.32
C SER A 282 25.51 9.58 -9.29
N VAL A 283 25.93 10.75 -9.75
CA VAL A 283 25.88 12.03 -9.02
C VAL A 283 24.50 12.25 -8.37
N PHE A 284 23.45 11.67 -8.93
CA PHE A 284 22.07 11.69 -8.44
C PHE A 284 21.87 11.05 -7.05
N ARG A 285 22.63 10.04 -6.69
CA ARG A 285 22.49 9.42 -5.36
C ARG A 285 23.13 10.28 -4.28
N PHE A 286 24.29 10.86 -4.56
CA PHE A 286 24.91 11.79 -3.64
C PHE A 286 23.99 12.96 -3.31
N LEU A 287 23.32 13.52 -4.32
CA LEU A 287 22.32 14.57 -4.16
C LEU A 287 21.12 14.08 -3.34
N ASN A 288 20.62 12.86 -3.58
CA ASN A 288 19.46 12.31 -2.88
C ASN A 288 19.75 12.03 -1.38
N ILE A 289 20.95 11.48 -1.08
CA ILE A 289 21.39 11.26 0.31
C ILE A 289 21.58 12.60 1.04
N SER A 290 22.16 13.58 0.37
CA SER A 290 22.36 14.93 0.92
C SER A 290 21.02 15.61 1.20
N ILE A 291 20.07 15.54 0.29
CA ILE A 291 18.71 16.09 0.46
C ILE A 291 17.98 15.42 1.63
N ARG A 292 18.01 14.09 1.73
CA ARG A 292 17.37 13.35 2.83
C ARG A 292 17.98 13.65 4.19
N ARG A 293 19.31 13.81 4.24
CA ARG A 293 20.01 14.17 5.48
C ARG A 293 19.70 15.59 5.91
N THR A 294 19.67 16.52 4.97
CA THR A 294 19.27 17.91 5.22
C THR A 294 17.82 17.99 5.68
N ALA A 295 16.90 17.27 5.04
CA ALA A 295 15.49 17.20 5.47
C ALA A 295 15.33 16.61 6.88
N ARG A 296 16.10 15.55 7.23
CA ARG A 296 16.09 14.98 8.60
C ARG A 296 16.70 15.90 9.64
N LEU A 297 17.69 16.70 9.26
CA LEU A 297 18.30 17.72 10.16
C LEU A 297 17.30 18.87 10.36
N ILE A 298 16.65 19.34 9.33
CA ILE A 298 15.63 20.39 9.42
C ILE A 298 14.46 19.93 10.31
N ASN A 299 13.97 18.70 10.13
CA ASN A 299 12.90 18.14 10.98
C ASN A 299 13.32 17.86 12.44
N LYS A 300 14.60 17.95 12.77
CA LYS A 300 15.08 17.88 14.18
C LYS A 300 15.30 19.24 14.81
N ILE A 301 15.28 20.28 14.01
CA ILE A 301 15.53 21.67 14.43
C ILE A 301 14.22 22.47 14.55
N ILE A 302 13.17 22.00 13.85
CA ILE A 302 11.78 22.47 13.98
C ILE A 302 11.03 21.55 14.94
#